data_61c47d717c50b83714c6977064ee8602
#
_entry.id   61c47d717c50b83714c6977064ee8602
#
_cell.length_a   1.000
_cell.length_b   1.000
_cell.length_c   1.000
_cell.angle_alpha   90.00
_cell.angle_beta   90.00
_cell.angle_gamma   90.00
#
_symmetry.space_group_name_H-M   'P 1'
#
loop_
_entity.id
_entity.type
_entity.pdbx_description
1 polymer ?
#
loop_
_entity_poly.entity_id
_entity_poly.type
_entity_poly.pdbx_seq_one_letter_code
_entity_poly.pdbx_strand_id
1 'polypeptide(L)'
;MAVSKRNQNKRSNILVITEALLIAYMGYISHFILTQVGLSASVSVEKLIINVGMLTVSILLCSLSVGLYEAKLRETFRGIIRRIFVSVGLSYFLVEVLTRALFNELVMDSYFLPASVCLIIITLVVFRYFTNRLGLLGLGKVRILVIGAGERASIIEKRMRRDVDR
;
A
#
# COMPACT_ATOMS: atom_id res chain seq x y z
N MET A 1 7.34 18.22 -21.66
CA MET A 1 7.64 16.95 -20.96
C MET A 1 7.83 17.10 -19.44
N ALA A 2 8.39 18.20 -18.93
CA ALA A 2 8.64 18.45 -17.50
C ALA A 2 7.37 18.59 -16.62
N VAL A 3 6.31 19.21 -17.12
CA VAL A 3 5.05 19.47 -16.37
C VAL A 3 4.31 18.15 -16.01
N SER A 4 4.35 17.15 -16.90
CA SER A 4 3.73 15.84 -16.66
C SER A 4 4.41 15.07 -15.52
N LYS A 5 5.75 15.11 -15.45
CA LYS A 5 6.53 14.46 -14.39
C LYS A 5 6.28 15.07 -13.00
N ARG A 6 6.12 16.40 -12.94
CA ARG A 6 5.87 17.12 -11.68
C ARG A 6 4.50 16.78 -11.08
N ASN A 7 3.49 16.60 -11.93
CA ASN A 7 2.14 16.20 -11.48
C ASN A 7 2.08 14.73 -11.04
N GLN A 8 2.84 13.84 -11.65
CA GLN A 8 2.95 12.44 -11.21
C GLN A 8 3.59 12.31 -9.83
N ASN A 9 4.68 13.02 -9.58
CA ASN A 9 5.33 13.01 -8.25
C ASN A 9 4.42 13.55 -7.15
N LYS A 10 3.66 14.62 -7.40
CA LYS A 10 2.69 15.13 -6.42
C LYS A 10 1.60 14.12 -6.08
N ARG A 11 1.07 13.38 -7.08
CA ARG A 11 0.05 12.35 -6.84
C ARG A 11 0.60 11.16 -6.07
N SER A 12 1.81 10.72 -6.37
CA SER A 12 2.49 9.66 -5.64
C SER A 12 2.69 10.04 -4.16
N ASN A 13 3.14 11.26 -3.89
CA ASN A 13 3.36 11.72 -2.51
C ASN A 13 2.05 11.81 -1.72
N ILE A 14 0.96 12.29 -2.34
CA ILE A 14 -0.36 12.32 -1.70
C ILE A 14 -0.82 10.90 -1.34
N LEU A 15 -0.63 9.92 -2.23
CA LEU A 15 -0.97 8.53 -1.96
C LEU A 15 -0.18 7.95 -0.79
N VAL A 16 1.13 8.21 -0.72
CA VAL A 16 1.97 7.75 0.40
C VAL A 16 1.51 8.35 1.72
N ILE A 17 1.20 9.65 1.75
CA ILE A 17 0.74 10.34 2.96
C ILE A 17 -0.63 9.80 3.40
N THR A 18 -1.57 9.62 2.47
CA THR A 18 -2.90 9.08 2.81
C THR A 18 -2.81 7.64 3.29
N GLU A 19 -1.96 6.81 2.71
CA GLU A 19 -1.72 5.44 3.17
C GLU A 19 -1.07 5.43 4.56
N ALA A 20 -0.09 6.30 4.82
CA ALA A 20 0.54 6.43 6.14
C ALA A 20 -0.51 6.75 7.23
N LEU A 21 -1.38 7.70 6.97
CA LEU A 21 -2.45 8.08 7.89
C LEU A 21 -3.46 6.93 8.11
N LEU A 22 -3.81 6.22 7.05
CA LEU A 22 -4.71 5.07 7.15
C LEU A 22 -4.09 3.93 7.96
N ILE A 23 -2.82 3.61 7.75
CA ILE A 23 -2.10 2.57 8.49
C ILE A 23 -2.03 2.93 9.98
N ALA A 24 -1.65 4.16 10.31
CA ALA A 24 -1.58 4.63 11.69
C ALA A 24 -2.96 4.59 12.38
N TYR A 25 -4.00 5.02 11.68
CA TYR A 25 -5.37 5.00 12.19
C TYR A 25 -5.87 3.56 12.44
N MET A 26 -5.58 2.62 11.54
CA MET A 26 -5.95 1.21 11.71
C MET A 26 -5.16 0.52 12.81
N GLY A 27 -3.91 0.88 13.02
CA GLY A 27 -3.13 0.42 14.17
C GLY A 27 -3.77 0.86 15.50
N TYR A 28 -4.21 2.11 15.58
CA TYR A 28 -4.92 2.62 16.75
C TYR A 28 -6.27 1.91 16.97
N ILE A 29 -7.07 1.74 15.92
CA ILE A 29 -8.37 1.02 15.99
C ILE A 29 -8.16 -0.43 16.44
N SER A 30 -7.13 -1.11 15.94
CA SER A 30 -6.81 -2.47 16.33
C SER A 30 -6.58 -2.58 17.84
N HIS A 31 -5.80 -1.68 18.40
CA HIS A 31 -5.58 -1.64 19.85
C HIS A 31 -6.90 -1.39 20.61
N PHE A 32 -7.70 -0.44 20.15
CA PHE A 32 -8.99 -0.13 20.77
C PHE A 32 -9.95 -1.34 20.78
N ILE A 33 -10.04 -2.05 19.65
CA ILE A 33 -10.87 -3.27 19.57
C ILE A 33 -10.37 -4.34 20.54
N LEU A 34 -9.06 -4.60 20.57
CA LEU A 34 -8.46 -5.62 21.43
C LEU A 34 -8.67 -5.33 22.92
N THR A 35 -8.61 -4.06 23.32
CA THR A 35 -8.88 -3.66 24.71
C THR A 35 -10.36 -3.85 25.08
N GLN A 36 -11.29 -3.58 24.16
CA GLN A 36 -12.72 -3.80 24.39
C GLN A 36 -13.07 -5.29 24.49
N VAL A 37 -12.39 -6.14 23.73
CA VAL A 37 -12.58 -7.60 23.77
C VAL A 37 -11.87 -8.24 24.97
N GLY A 38 -11.04 -7.48 25.71
CA GLY A 38 -10.30 -8.00 26.87
C GLY A 38 -9.10 -8.87 26.49
N LEU A 39 -8.67 -8.84 25.22
CA LEU A 39 -7.51 -9.58 24.72
C LEU A 39 -6.20 -8.81 24.84
N SER A 40 -6.26 -7.52 25.15
CA SER A 40 -5.10 -6.67 25.36
C SER A 40 -5.24 -5.87 26.66
N ALA A 41 -4.15 -5.78 27.42
CA ALA A 41 -4.10 -4.91 28.58
C ALA A 41 -4.09 -3.44 28.14
N SER A 42 -4.51 -2.55 29.05
CA SER A 42 -4.38 -1.11 28.82
C SER A 42 -2.90 -0.72 28.78
N VAL A 43 -2.39 -0.48 27.60
CA VAL A 43 -1.01 -0.05 27.37
C VAL A 43 -0.91 1.47 27.49
N SER A 44 0.21 1.98 27.99
CA SER A 44 0.45 3.43 28.02
C SER A 44 0.38 4.01 26.58
N VAL A 45 -0.23 5.18 26.45
CA VAL A 45 -0.39 5.88 25.16
C VAL A 45 0.95 6.06 24.44
N GLU A 46 2.01 6.29 25.20
CA GLU A 46 3.37 6.44 24.68
C GLU A 46 3.86 5.17 23.95
N LYS A 47 3.74 4.01 24.58
CA LYS A 47 4.11 2.71 23.96
C LYS A 47 3.26 2.42 22.73
N LEU A 48 1.98 2.75 22.75
CA LEU A 48 1.10 2.59 21.61
C LEU A 48 1.55 3.46 20.42
N ILE A 49 1.86 4.74 20.64
CA ILE A 49 2.30 5.65 19.58
C ILE A 49 3.61 5.14 18.96
N ILE A 50 4.56 4.70 19.76
CA ILE A 50 5.84 4.17 19.26
C ILE A 50 5.62 2.92 18.41
N ASN A 51 4.82 1.95 18.87
CA ASN A 51 4.57 0.72 18.15
C ASN A 51 3.80 0.94 16.83
N VAL A 52 2.76 1.77 16.86
CA VAL A 52 2.00 2.15 15.65
C VAL A 52 2.91 2.93 14.69
N GLY A 53 3.77 3.80 15.20
CA GLY A 53 4.76 4.53 14.41
C GLY A 53 5.77 3.58 13.73
N MET A 54 6.36 2.65 14.48
CA MET A 54 7.28 1.64 13.94
C MET A 54 6.61 0.78 12.88
N LEU A 55 5.38 0.32 13.13
CA LEU A 55 4.61 -0.47 12.17
C LEU A 55 4.35 0.34 10.89
N THR A 56 3.92 1.59 11.01
CA THR A 56 3.64 2.48 9.87
C THR A 56 4.88 2.71 9.02
N VAL A 57 6.00 3.06 9.64
CA VAL A 57 7.27 3.30 8.94
C VAL A 57 7.76 2.02 8.24
N SER A 58 7.70 0.88 8.92
CA SER A 58 8.11 -0.41 8.36
C SER A 58 7.27 -0.79 7.14
N ILE A 59 5.94 -0.64 7.20
CA ILE A 59 5.04 -0.94 6.07
C ILE A 59 5.34 -0.01 4.90
N LEU A 60 5.56 1.29 5.13
CA LEU A 60 5.88 2.24 4.07
C LEU A 60 7.22 1.92 3.41
N LEU A 61 8.26 1.61 4.20
CA LEU A 61 9.57 1.23 3.66
C LEU A 61 9.49 -0.06 2.83
N CYS A 62 8.80 -1.10 3.33
CA CYS A 62 8.59 -2.33 2.58
C CYS A 62 7.77 -2.09 1.31
N SER A 63 6.74 -1.25 1.35
CA SER A 63 5.92 -0.90 0.19
C SER A 63 6.71 -0.13 -0.87
N LEU A 64 7.62 0.76 -0.45
CA LEU A 64 8.55 1.45 -1.35
C LEU A 64 9.53 0.45 -1.98
N SER A 65 10.10 -0.47 -1.20
CA SER A 65 11.06 -1.48 -1.67
C SER A 65 10.45 -2.44 -2.69
N VAL A 66 9.19 -2.83 -2.48
CA VAL A 66 8.42 -3.69 -3.41
C VAL A 66 7.96 -2.91 -4.66
N GLY A 67 8.17 -1.58 -4.71
CA GLY A 67 7.79 -0.74 -5.84
C GLY A 67 6.28 -0.53 -5.96
N LEU A 68 5.54 -0.53 -4.85
CA LEU A 68 4.08 -0.35 -4.84
C LEU A 68 3.64 1.02 -5.37
N TYR A 69 4.54 2.01 -5.35
CA TYR A 69 4.30 3.39 -5.78
C TYR A 69 4.85 3.71 -7.18
N GLU A 70 5.46 2.73 -7.86
CA GLU A 70 5.98 2.95 -9.20
C GLU A 70 4.86 2.96 -10.25
N ALA A 71 4.59 4.15 -10.79
CA ALA A 71 3.57 4.37 -11.82
C ALA A 71 3.88 3.71 -13.18
N LYS A 72 5.13 3.24 -13.40
CA LYS A 72 5.56 2.65 -14.66
C LYS A 72 5.09 1.22 -14.87
N LEU A 73 4.72 0.52 -13.81
CA LEU A 73 4.29 -0.86 -13.89
C LEU A 73 2.79 -0.90 -14.22
N ARG A 74 2.46 -1.22 -15.47
CA ARG A 74 1.10 -1.60 -15.89
C ARG A 74 0.75 -2.96 -15.30
N GLU A 75 0.49 -2.98 -14.00
CA GLU A 75 0.11 -4.23 -13.35
C GLU A 75 -1.40 -4.36 -13.29
N THR A 76 -1.85 -5.59 -13.44
CA THR A 76 -3.22 -5.97 -13.14
C THR A 76 -3.49 -5.78 -11.65
N PHE A 77 -4.74 -5.54 -11.27
CA PHE A 77 -5.14 -5.40 -9.87
C PHE A 77 -4.65 -6.56 -8.98
N ARG A 78 -4.58 -7.77 -9.54
CA ARG A 78 -4.01 -8.96 -8.87
C ARG A 78 -2.52 -8.78 -8.50
N GLY A 79 -1.75 -8.12 -9.36
CA GLY A 79 -0.35 -7.81 -9.07
C GLY A 79 -0.20 -6.84 -7.91
N ILE A 80 -1.04 -5.81 -7.84
CA ILE A 80 -1.06 -4.85 -6.73
C ILE A 80 -1.39 -5.54 -5.41
N ILE A 81 -2.41 -6.40 -5.38
CA ILE A 81 -2.79 -7.18 -4.20
C ILE A 81 -1.62 -8.03 -3.70
N ARG A 82 -0.95 -8.77 -4.60
CA ARG A 82 0.21 -9.59 -4.23
C ARG A 82 1.31 -8.75 -3.58
N ARG A 83 1.60 -7.58 -4.10
CA ARG A 83 2.61 -6.67 -3.53
C ARG A 83 2.22 -6.14 -2.16
N ILE A 84 0.93 -5.86 -1.93
CA ILE A 84 0.43 -5.48 -0.60
C ILE A 84 0.70 -6.61 0.40
N PHE A 85 0.33 -7.85 0.07
CA PHE A 85 0.57 -8.98 0.96
C PHE A 85 2.06 -9.19 1.26
N VAL A 86 2.91 -9.09 0.24
CA VAL A 86 4.37 -9.23 0.41
C VAL A 86 4.94 -8.11 1.27
N SER A 87 4.56 -6.84 1.01
CA SER A 87 5.09 -5.71 1.77
C SER A 87 4.63 -5.71 3.23
N VAL A 88 3.36 -6.01 3.49
CA VAL A 88 2.82 -6.07 4.84
C VAL A 88 3.34 -7.30 5.60
N GLY A 89 3.45 -8.45 4.94
CA GLY A 89 4.04 -9.65 5.54
C GLY A 89 5.51 -9.47 5.91
N LEU A 90 6.30 -8.83 5.02
CA LEU A 90 7.69 -8.52 5.31
C LEU A 90 7.83 -7.52 6.46
N SER A 91 6.98 -6.50 6.52
CA SER A 91 6.98 -5.52 7.60
C SER A 91 6.57 -6.12 8.93
N TYR A 92 5.60 -7.04 8.95
CA TYR A 92 5.23 -7.79 10.15
C TYR A 92 6.44 -8.52 10.74
N PHE A 93 7.14 -9.29 9.91
CA PHE A 93 8.34 -10.01 10.34
C PHE A 93 9.43 -9.07 10.85
N LEU A 94 9.65 -7.97 10.15
CA LEU A 94 10.66 -6.97 10.51
C LEU A 94 10.34 -6.31 11.86
N VAL A 95 9.10 -5.90 12.10
CA VAL A 95 8.67 -5.31 13.37
C VAL A 95 8.78 -6.32 14.49
N GLU A 96 8.34 -7.57 14.29
CA GLU A 96 8.42 -8.64 15.30
C GLU A 96 9.87 -8.91 15.74
N VAL A 97 10.79 -8.99 14.77
CA VAL A 97 12.22 -9.19 15.06
C VAL A 97 12.82 -7.97 15.77
N LEU A 98 12.53 -6.75 15.29
CA LEU A 98 13.05 -5.53 15.92
C LEU A 98 12.56 -5.35 17.35
N THR A 99 11.28 -5.54 17.61
CA THR A 99 10.71 -5.38 18.94
C THR A 99 11.27 -6.38 19.92
N ARG A 100 11.42 -7.66 19.52
CA ARG A 100 11.96 -8.69 20.40
C ARG A 100 13.47 -8.61 20.60
N ALA A 101 14.23 -8.23 19.55
CA ALA A 101 15.69 -8.21 19.61
C ALA A 101 16.27 -6.95 20.24
N LEU A 102 15.67 -5.77 19.95
CA LEU A 102 16.23 -4.47 20.32
C LEU A 102 15.40 -3.73 21.37
N PHE A 103 14.10 -3.93 21.38
CA PHE A 103 13.15 -3.13 22.18
C PHE A 103 12.23 -4.02 23.02
N ASN A 104 12.80 -4.94 23.79
CA ASN A 104 12.03 -5.91 24.59
C ASN A 104 10.99 -5.26 25.52
N GLU A 105 11.25 -4.02 25.95
CA GLU A 105 10.30 -3.23 26.76
C GLU A 105 9.08 -2.71 25.97
N LEU A 106 9.17 -2.68 24.63
CA LEU A 106 8.11 -2.25 23.73
C LEU A 106 7.24 -3.41 23.22
N VAL A 107 7.56 -4.63 23.62
CA VAL A 107 6.75 -5.81 23.25
C VAL A 107 5.32 -5.61 23.75
N MET A 108 4.39 -5.57 22.80
CA MET A 108 2.96 -5.55 23.08
C MET A 108 2.40 -6.98 23.17
N ASP A 109 1.13 -7.06 23.56
CA ASP A 109 0.43 -8.34 23.61
C ASP A 109 0.54 -9.07 22.25
N SER A 110 0.69 -10.39 22.32
CA SER A 110 0.90 -11.26 21.15
C SER A 110 -0.18 -11.12 20.08
N TYR A 111 -1.37 -10.63 20.43
CA TYR A 111 -2.49 -10.44 19.50
C TYR A 111 -2.48 -9.10 18.77
N PHE A 112 -1.74 -8.10 19.26
CA PHE A 112 -1.76 -6.75 18.69
C PHE A 112 -1.22 -6.71 17.26
N LEU A 113 -0.03 -7.26 17.02
CA LEU A 113 0.60 -7.23 15.70
C LEU A 113 -0.22 -7.98 14.63
N PRO A 114 -0.64 -9.25 14.85
CA PRO A 114 -1.41 -9.96 13.84
C PRO A 114 -2.78 -9.31 13.57
N ALA A 115 -3.47 -8.81 14.60
CA ALA A 115 -4.74 -8.13 14.43
C ALA A 115 -4.59 -6.83 13.63
N SER A 116 -3.56 -6.02 13.95
CA SER A 116 -3.25 -4.78 13.22
C SER A 116 -2.96 -5.06 11.76
N VAL A 117 -2.12 -6.06 11.48
CA VAL A 117 -1.74 -6.47 10.13
C VAL A 117 -2.96 -6.90 9.31
N CYS A 118 -3.86 -7.72 9.88
CA CYS A 118 -5.09 -8.13 9.21
C CYS A 118 -5.96 -6.92 8.82
N LEU A 119 -6.19 -5.99 9.75
CA LEU A 119 -6.97 -4.78 9.50
C LEU A 119 -6.32 -3.88 8.45
N ILE A 120 -4.99 -3.73 8.50
CA ILE A 120 -4.22 -2.91 7.57
C ILE A 120 -4.30 -3.51 6.16
N ILE A 121 -4.15 -4.84 5.99
CA ILE A 121 -4.27 -5.49 4.68
C ILE A 121 -5.64 -5.21 4.07
N ILE A 122 -6.71 -5.44 4.83
CA ILE A 122 -8.09 -5.20 4.35
C ILE A 122 -8.24 -3.75 3.91
N THR A 123 -7.80 -2.82 4.74
CA THR A 123 -7.91 -1.38 4.47
C THR A 123 -7.11 -0.96 3.24
N LEU A 124 -5.87 -1.43 3.09
CA LEU A 124 -5.04 -1.11 1.94
C LEU A 124 -5.61 -1.69 0.64
N VAL A 125 -6.13 -2.91 0.67
CA VAL A 125 -6.77 -3.53 -0.51
C VAL A 125 -8.00 -2.73 -0.92
N VAL A 126 -8.86 -2.37 0.03
CA VAL A 126 -10.06 -1.56 -0.22
C VAL A 126 -9.68 -0.17 -0.74
N PHE A 127 -8.73 0.49 -0.10
CA PHE A 127 -8.23 1.79 -0.53
C PHE A 127 -7.67 1.77 -1.95
N ARG A 128 -6.85 0.76 -2.29
CA ARG A 128 -6.30 0.58 -3.63
C ARG A 128 -7.36 0.24 -4.67
N TYR A 129 -8.39 -0.51 -4.28
CA TYR A 129 -9.53 -0.76 -5.17
C TYR A 129 -10.24 0.55 -5.53
N PHE A 130 -10.53 1.39 -4.55
CA PHE A 130 -11.18 2.68 -4.78
C PHE A 130 -10.30 3.65 -5.58
N THR A 131 -9.02 3.77 -5.25
CA THR A 131 -8.09 4.65 -5.97
C THR A 131 -7.88 4.22 -7.41
N ASN A 132 -7.90 2.91 -7.68
CA ASN A 132 -7.86 2.37 -9.04
C ASN A 132 -9.16 2.67 -9.81
N ARG A 133 -10.31 2.49 -9.16
CA ARG A 133 -11.62 2.77 -9.74
C ARG A 133 -11.81 4.25 -10.09
N LEU A 134 -11.32 5.14 -9.24
CA LEU A 134 -11.39 6.60 -9.42
C LEU A 134 -10.32 7.13 -10.41
N GLY A 135 -9.45 6.27 -10.93
CA GLY A 135 -8.39 6.68 -11.86
C GLY A 135 -7.30 7.57 -11.22
N LEU A 136 -7.25 7.65 -9.88
CA LEU A 136 -6.29 8.48 -9.15
C LEU A 136 -4.85 7.96 -9.28
N LEU A 137 -4.67 6.66 -9.51
CA LEU A 137 -3.37 5.99 -9.67
C LEU A 137 -2.67 6.30 -11.01
N GLY A 138 -3.28 7.13 -11.87
CA GLY A 138 -2.66 7.47 -13.15
C GLY A 138 -2.58 6.31 -14.15
N LEU A 139 -3.23 5.18 -13.87
CA LEU A 139 -3.46 4.08 -14.81
C LEU A 139 -4.45 4.51 -15.92
N GLY A 140 -4.75 5.82 -15.98
CA GLY A 140 -5.57 6.44 -17.00
C GLY A 140 -5.01 6.11 -18.38
N LYS A 141 -5.91 5.79 -19.29
CA LYS A 141 -5.68 5.49 -20.71
C LYS A 141 -4.54 6.35 -21.26
N VAL A 142 -3.35 5.78 -21.40
CA VAL A 142 -2.26 6.44 -22.12
C VAL A 142 -2.69 6.50 -23.57
N ARG A 143 -3.01 7.69 -24.05
CA ARG A 143 -3.26 7.88 -25.47
C ARG A 143 -1.93 7.74 -26.20
N ILE A 144 -1.77 6.65 -26.90
CA ILE A 144 -0.62 6.40 -27.76
C ILE A 144 -1.01 6.88 -29.15
N LEU A 145 -0.33 7.91 -29.60
CA LEU A 145 -0.45 8.37 -30.99
C LEU A 145 0.46 7.48 -31.83
N VAL A 146 -0.12 6.58 -32.61
CA VAL A 146 0.62 5.80 -33.59
C VAL A 146 0.74 6.63 -34.86
N ILE A 147 1.94 7.17 -35.10
CA ILE A 147 2.24 7.89 -36.33
C ILE A 147 2.77 6.89 -37.34
N GLY A 148 2.00 6.61 -38.36
CA GLY A 148 2.39 5.74 -39.47
C GLY A 148 1.17 5.17 -40.21
N ALA A 149 1.22 5.17 -41.52
CA ALA A 149 0.23 4.52 -42.39
C ALA A 149 0.88 3.26 -42.97
N GLY A 150 0.49 2.09 -42.46
CA GLY A 150 0.98 0.81 -42.97
C GLY A 150 0.43 -0.40 -42.23
N GLU A 151 0.63 -1.58 -42.82
CA GLU A 151 0.13 -2.86 -42.30
C GLU A 151 0.56 -3.14 -40.85
N ARG A 152 1.74 -2.69 -40.44
CA ARG A 152 2.25 -2.77 -39.06
C ARG A 152 1.45 -1.90 -38.08
N ALA A 153 0.98 -0.73 -38.47
CA ALA A 153 0.16 0.15 -37.65
C ALA A 153 -1.23 -0.49 -37.40
N SER A 154 -1.82 -1.13 -38.39
CA SER A 154 -3.11 -1.85 -38.25
C SER A 154 -3.02 -3.04 -37.31
N ILE A 155 -1.88 -3.76 -37.30
CA ILE A 155 -1.64 -4.88 -36.38
C ILE A 155 -1.54 -4.40 -34.92
N ILE A 156 -0.90 -3.25 -34.70
CA ILE A 156 -0.78 -2.65 -33.36
C ILE A 156 -2.14 -2.18 -32.86
N GLU A 157 -2.93 -1.54 -33.72
CA GLU A 157 -4.29 -1.11 -33.38
C GLU A 157 -5.19 -2.30 -33.01
N LYS A 158 -5.14 -3.38 -33.79
CA LYS A 158 -5.91 -4.60 -33.57
C LYS A 158 -5.53 -5.30 -32.26
N ARG A 159 -4.26 -5.29 -31.85
CA ARG A 159 -3.82 -5.82 -30.58
C ARG A 159 -4.25 -4.96 -29.41
N MET A 160 -4.18 -3.64 -29.53
CA MET A 160 -4.61 -2.73 -28.47
C MET A 160 -6.12 -2.76 -28.23
N ARG A 161 -6.95 -2.92 -29.26
CA ARG A 161 -8.40 -3.08 -29.08
C ARG A 161 -8.75 -4.36 -28.31
N ARG A 162 -8.07 -5.47 -28.55
CA ARG A 162 -8.31 -6.73 -27.82
C ARG A 162 -7.99 -6.66 -26.33
N ASP A 163 -7.04 -5.83 -25.92
CA ASP A 163 -6.68 -5.64 -24.50
C ASP A 163 -7.63 -4.66 -23.76
N VAL A 164 -8.41 -3.88 -24.49
CA VAL A 164 -9.41 -2.95 -23.91
C VAL A 164 -10.75 -3.66 -23.67
N ASP A 165 -11.08 -4.70 -24.45
CA ASP A 165 -12.35 -5.42 -24.38
C ASP A 165 -12.31 -6.64 -23.43
N ARG A 166 -11.20 -6.87 -22.72
CA ARG A 166 -11.03 -7.85 -21.64
C ARG A 166 -10.93 -7.17 -20.28
#